data_3d7bea87875fc0e8b5834c3c85389f2b
#
_entry.id   3d7bea87875fc0e8b5834c3c85389f2b
#
_cell.length_a   1.000
_cell.length_b   1.000
_cell.length_c   1.000
_cell.angle_alpha   90.00
_cell.angle_beta   90.00
_cell.angle_gamma   90.00
#
_symmetry.space_group_name_H-M   'P 1'
#
loop_
_entity.id
_entity.type
_entity.pdbx_description
1 polymer ?
#
loop_
_entity_poly.entity_id
_entity_poly.type
_entity_poly.pdbx_seq_one_letter_code
_entity_poly.pdbx_strand_id
1 'polypeptide(L)'
;TFADNEVCRNRESGIFVFAGAQPRIAGNRCVDNHHFGIAVRDSGSYPEIVRNLCETNMLSGMLLFHHGGGLILDNSCRGNQHWGLLVTPDSHPNPSPAELPEMNRLDGNPRGAYTISDQPLADIGR
;
A
#
# COMPACT_ATOMS: atom_id res chain seq x y z
N THR A 1 8.72 -4.57 14.81
CA THR A 1 7.41 -3.92 14.70
C THR A 1 7.58 -2.43 14.50
N PHE A 2 6.85 -1.89 13.55
CA PHE A 2 6.82 -0.46 13.27
C PHE A 2 5.37 0.00 13.51
N ALA A 3 5.12 0.66 14.63
CA ALA A 3 3.75 0.90 15.07
C ALA A 3 3.51 2.33 15.56
N ASP A 4 2.29 2.81 15.33
CA ASP A 4 1.75 4.06 15.88
C ASP A 4 2.59 5.29 15.55
N ASN A 5 3.16 5.31 14.34
CA ASN A 5 3.96 6.43 13.86
C ASN A 5 3.17 7.31 12.90
N GLU A 6 3.56 8.56 12.79
CA GLU A 6 3.13 9.42 11.70
C GLU A 6 4.29 9.53 10.71
N VAL A 7 4.03 9.14 9.46
CA VAL A 7 5.02 9.08 8.39
C VAL A 7 4.51 9.96 7.26
N CYS A 8 5.03 11.17 7.15
CA CYS A 8 4.44 12.16 6.26
C CYS A 8 5.46 13.00 5.52
N ARG A 9 5.01 13.56 4.40
CA ARG A 9 5.75 14.51 3.56
C ARG A 9 7.11 13.99 3.11
N ASN A 10 7.20 12.69 2.85
CA ASN A 10 8.40 12.12 2.26
C ASN A 10 8.36 12.30 0.74
N ARG A 11 9.53 12.36 0.12
CA ARG A 11 9.64 12.55 -1.35
C ARG A 11 9.26 11.29 -2.12
N GLU A 12 9.27 10.16 -1.49
CA GLU A 12 8.88 8.90 -2.08
C GLU A 12 7.74 8.30 -1.24
N SER A 13 7.77 7.01 -0.98
CA SER A 13 6.75 6.37 -0.16
C SER A 13 6.98 6.62 1.32
N GLY A 14 5.91 6.53 2.10
CA GLY A 14 6.03 6.67 3.56
C GLY A 14 6.81 5.51 4.15
N ILE A 15 6.36 4.28 3.88
CA ILE A 15 7.01 3.05 4.35
C ILE A 15 7.29 2.18 3.13
N PHE A 16 8.51 1.65 3.04
CA PHE A 16 8.91 0.79 1.94
C PHE A 16 9.51 -0.51 2.48
N VAL A 17 8.91 -1.64 2.12
CA VAL A 17 9.35 -2.97 2.53
C VAL A 17 9.95 -3.69 1.33
N PHE A 18 11.17 -4.21 1.46
CA PHE A 18 11.83 -4.89 0.34
C PHE A 18 12.85 -5.92 0.85
N ALA A 19 13.47 -6.63 -0.09
CA ALA A 19 14.56 -7.59 0.18
C ALA A 19 14.18 -8.70 1.17
N GLY A 20 12.93 -9.16 1.12
CA GLY A 20 12.48 -10.28 1.95
C GLY A 20 12.12 -9.92 3.37
N ALA A 21 12.00 -8.63 3.70
CA ALA A 21 11.65 -8.20 5.05
C ALA A 21 10.20 -8.59 5.39
N GLN A 22 9.97 -8.94 6.65
CA GLN A 22 8.66 -9.36 7.14
C GLN A 22 8.29 -8.63 8.44
N PRO A 23 8.26 -7.30 8.44
CA PRO A 23 7.91 -6.55 9.64
C PRO A 23 6.41 -6.59 9.92
N ARG A 24 6.05 -6.25 11.14
CA ARG A 24 4.67 -5.90 11.46
C ARG A 24 4.56 -4.37 11.40
N ILE A 25 3.63 -3.89 10.59
CA ILE A 25 3.36 -2.47 10.36
C ILE A 25 1.92 -2.21 10.82
N ALA A 26 1.75 -1.56 11.96
CA ALA A 26 0.44 -1.47 12.60
C ALA A 26 0.15 -0.06 13.14
N GLY A 27 -1.04 0.43 12.88
CA GLY A 27 -1.51 1.68 13.48
C GLY A 27 -0.79 2.94 13.03
N ASN A 28 -0.11 2.92 11.89
CA ASN A 28 0.62 4.09 11.41
C ASN A 28 -0.27 5.00 10.57
N ARG A 29 0.06 6.29 10.54
CA ARG A 29 -0.52 7.28 9.63
C ARG A 29 0.50 7.64 8.57
N CYS A 30 0.26 7.20 7.34
CA CYS A 30 1.12 7.50 6.19
C CYS A 30 0.39 8.51 5.31
N VAL A 31 0.72 9.79 5.47
CA VAL A 31 -0.04 10.89 4.86
C VAL A 31 0.86 11.85 4.09
N ASP A 32 0.33 12.42 3.01
CA ASP A 32 1.00 13.44 2.21
C ASP A 32 2.38 13.03 1.70
N ASN A 33 2.59 11.77 1.40
CA ASN A 33 3.82 11.32 0.78
C ASN A 33 3.73 11.47 -0.75
N HIS A 34 4.86 11.67 -1.42
CA HIS A 34 4.86 11.94 -2.86
C HIS A 34 4.57 10.72 -3.71
N HIS A 35 4.76 9.51 -3.20
CA HIS A 35 4.43 8.28 -3.91
C HIS A 35 3.31 7.55 -3.21
N PHE A 36 3.60 6.42 -2.61
CA PHE A 36 2.61 5.59 -1.92
C PHE A 36 2.69 5.81 -0.41
N GLY A 37 1.62 5.48 0.28
CA GLY A 37 1.69 5.44 1.74
C GLY A 37 2.60 4.29 2.19
N ILE A 38 2.30 3.08 1.72
CA ILE A 38 3.09 1.88 2.02
C ILE A 38 3.33 1.12 0.71
N ALA A 39 4.58 0.79 0.43
CA ALA A 39 4.94 -0.01 -0.75
C ALA A 39 5.71 -1.25 -0.33
N VAL A 40 5.42 -2.39 -0.97
CA VAL A 40 6.06 -3.67 -0.70
C VAL A 40 6.55 -4.28 -1.99
N ARG A 41 7.78 -4.70 -2.01
CA ARG A 41 8.44 -5.26 -3.20
C ARG A 41 9.29 -6.47 -2.80
N ASP A 42 9.58 -7.31 -3.79
CA ASP A 42 10.50 -8.44 -3.75
C ASP A 42 9.92 -9.72 -3.16
N SER A 43 10.34 -10.81 -3.76
CA SER A 43 9.99 -12.15 -3.33
C SER A 43 10.41 -12.38 -1.87
N GLY A 44 9.52 -12.96 -1.09
CA GLY A 44 9.77 -13.18 0.33
C GLY A 44 9.44 -12.00 1.23
N SER A 45 9.23 -10.81 0.68
CA SER A 45 8.75 -9.67 1.49
C SER A 45 7.28 -9.91 1.80
N TYR A 46 6.95 -10.02 3.08
CA TYR A 46 5.61 -10.37 3.51
C TYR A 46 5.28 -9.72 4.87
N PRO A 47 5.12 -8.39 4.89
CA PRO A 47 4.77 -7.71 6.13
C PRO A 47 3.34 -8.01 6.58
N GLU A 48 3.09 -7.85 7.87
CA GLU A 48 1.74 -7.74 8.38
C GLU A 48 1.38 -6.25 8.40
N ILE A 49 0.42 -5.85 7.57
CA ILE A 49 -0.01 -4.46 7.44
C ILE A 49 -1.41 -4.35 8.01
N VAL A 50 -1.53 -3.83 9.23
CA VAL A 50 -2.77 -3.90 10.00
C VAL A 50 -3.11 -2.54 10.61
N ARG A 51 -4.33 -2.09 10.43
CA ARG A 51 -4.87 -0.86 11.03
C ARG A 51 -4.04 0.40 10.74
N ASN A 52 -3.54 0.53 9.53
CA ASN A 52 -2.86 1.75 9.11
C ASN A 52 -3.82 2.66 8.36
N LEU A 53 -3.54 3.95 8.41
CA LEU A 53 -4.23 4.96 7.61
C LEU A 53 -3.26 5.49 6.55
N CYS A 54 -3.61 5.30 5.28
CA CYS A 54 -2.87 5.86 4.14
C CYS A 54 -3.76 6.91 3.47
N GLU A 55 -3.45 8.17 3.68
CA GLU A 55 -4.33 9.26 3.26
C GLU A 55 -3.57 10.34 2.53
N THR A 56 -4.19 10.87 1.48
CA THR A 56 -3.67 12.02 0.72
C THR A 56 -2.26 11.85 0.16
N ASN A 57 -1.89 10.62 -0.18
CA ASN A 57 -0.63 10.37 -0.87
C ASN A 57 -0.81 10.68 -2.36
N MET A 58 0.27 11.07 -3.05
CA MET A 58 0.16 11.55 -4.44
C MET A 58 -0.02 10.42 -5.47
N LEU A 59 0.21 9.20 -5.09
CA LEU A 59 -0.09 8.03 -5.92
C LEU A 59 -1.18 7.22 -5.22
N SER A 60 -1.01 5.93 -5.06
CA SER A 60 -1.99 5.11 -4.35
C SER A 60 -1.68 5.03 -2.86
N GLY A 61 -2.64 4.57 -2.07
CA GLY A 61 -2.42 4.37 -0.65
C GLY A 61 -1.36 3.32 -0.40
N MET A 62 -1.48 2.17 -1.07
CA MET A 62 -0.51 1.07 -0.97
C MET A 62 -0.17 0.51 -2.34
N LEU A 63 1.03 -0.07 -2.44
CA LEU A 63 1.51 -0.75 -3.64
C LEU A 63 2.17 -2.07 -3.27
N LEU A 64 1.78 -3.15 -3.95
CA LEU A 64 2.49 -4.43 -3.91
C LEU A 64 2.97 -4.75 -5.32
N PHE A 65 4.27 -4.97 -5.51
CA PHE A 65 4.82 -5.22 -6.85
C PHE A 65 6.08 -6.08 -6.78
N HIS A 66 6.55 -6.56 -7.93
CA HIS A 66 7.74 -7.42 -8.05
C HIS A 66 7.73 -8.57 -7.06
N HIS A 67 6.67 -9.37 -7.06
CA HIS A 67 6.48 -10.53 -6.19
C HIS A 67 6.32 -10.19 -4.70
N GLY A 68 6.15 -8.94 -4.34
CA GLY A 68 5.87 -8.57 -2.96
C GLY A 68 4.53 -9.10 -2.50
N GLY A 69 4.42 -9.41 -1.22
CA GLY A 69 3.18 -9.90 -0.63
C GLY A 69 2.86 -9.18 0.67
N GLY A 70 1.97 -9.74 1.44
CA GLY A 70 1.66 -9.18 2.76
C GLY A 70 0.26 -9.55 3.23
N LEU A 71 0.11 -9.59 4.54
CA LEU A 71 -1.20 -9.69 5.19
C LEU A 71 -1.73 -8.27 5.35
N ILE A 72 -2.88 -7.97 4.73
CA ILE A 72 -3.42 -6.62 4.64
C ILE A 72 -4.83 -6.62 5.22
N LEU A 73 -4.97 -6.16 6.47
CA LEU A 73 -6.22 -6.20 7.21
C LEU A 73 -6.51 -4.89 7.93
N ASP A 74 -7.77 -4.49 7.89
CA ASP A 74 -8.29 -3.35 8.66
C ASP A 74 -7.57 -2.03 8.42
N ASN A 75 -7.01 -1.84 7.22
CA ASN A 75 -6.41 -0.56 6.85
C ASN A 75 -7.45 0.35 6.23
N SER A 76 -7.17 1.64 6.25
CA SER A 76 -7.97 2.66 5.60
C SER A 76 -7.10 3.44 4.62
N CYS A 77 -7.44 3.40 3.33
CA CYS A 77 -6.74 4.15 2.28
C CYS A 77 -7.76 5.06 1.63
N ARG A 78 -7.62 6.37 1.85
CA ARG A 78 -8.60 7.34 1.33
C ARG A 78 -7.94 8.64 0.90
N GLY A 79 -8.56 9.30 -0.05
CA GLY A 79 -8.07 10.60 -0.51
C GLY A 79 -6.72 10.54 -1.20
N ASN A 80 -6.24 9.35 -1.58
CA ASN A 80 -5.01 9.23 -2.36
C ASN A 80 -5.34 9.57 -3.82
N GLN A 81 -4.36 10.07 -4.57
CA GLN A 81 -4.68 10.61 -5.90
C GLN A 81 -4.98 9.54 -6.96
N HIS A 82 -4.59 8.32 -6.74
CA HIS A 82 -4.86 7.22 -7.67
C HIS A 82 -5.81 6.20 -7.03
N TRP A 83 -5.30 5.05 -6.66
CA TRP A 83 -6.08 3.96 -6.11
C TRP A 83 -5.91 3.86 -4.60
N GLY A 84 -6.82 3.18 -3.95
CA GLY A 84 -6.59 2.77 -2.56
C GLY A 84 -5.42 1.79 -2.49
N LEU A 85 -5.46 0.76 -3.31
CA LEU A 85 -4.43 -0.26 -3.38
C LEU A 85 -4.12 -0.63 -4.83
N LEU A 86 -2.85 -0.71 -5.15
CA LEU A 86 -2.35 -1.12 -6.47
C LEU A 86 -1.52 -2.39 -6.31
N VAL A 87 -1.85 -3.43 -7.06
CA VAL A 87 -1.22 -4.75 -6.95
C VAL A 87 -0.80 -5.22 -8.32
N THR A 88 0.40 -5.78 -8.47
CA THR A 88 0.79 -6.43 -9.72
C THR A 88 0.31 -7.87 -9.74
N PRO A 89 0.12 -8.47 -10.95
CA PRO A 89 -0.35 -9.85 -11.05
C PRO A 89 0.56 -10.88 -10.38
N ASP A 90 1.85 -10.57 -10.25
CA ASP A 90 2.83 -11.47 -9.64
C ASP A 90 2.98 -11.28 -8.13
N SER A 91 2.20 -10.39 -7.55
CA SER A 91 2.23 -10.13 -6.11
C SER A 91 1.32 -11.09 -5.35
N HIS A 92 1.54 -11.23 -4.05
CA HIS A 92 0.86 -12.21 -3.21
C HIS A 92 0.19 -11.57 -1.99
N PRO A 93 -0.87 -10.77 -2.19
CA PRO A 93 -1.59 -10.23 -1.06
C PRO A 93 -2.43 -11.30 -0.36
N ASN A 94 -2.63 -11.14 0.94
CA ASN A 94 -3.58 -11.91 1.72
C ASN A 94 -4.44 -10.93 2.53
N PRO A 95 -5.76 -10.89 2.37
CA PRO A 95 -6.55 -11.76 1.50
C PRO A 95 -6.30 -11.53 0.01
N SER A 96 -6.91 -12.37 -0.83
CA SER A 96 -6.79 -12.24 -2.29
C SER A 96 -7.34 -10.90 -2.77
N PRO A 97 -6.91 -10.41 -3.96
CA PRO A 97 -7.33 -9.08 -4.41
C PRO A 97 -8.85 -8.83 -4.38
N ALA A 98 -9.65 -9.83 -4.72
CA ALA A 98 -11.10 -9.67 -4.71
C ALA A 98 -11.67 -9.44 -3.30
N GLU A 99 -10.99 -9.90 -2.27
CA GLU A 99 -11.42 -9.78 -0.87
C GLU A 99 -10.83 -8.57 -0.16
N LEU A 100 -9.83 -7.93 -0.75
CA LEU A 100 -9.18 -6.77 -0.12
C LEU A 100 -10.15 -5.66 0.28
N PRO A 101 -11.13 -5.28 -0.57
CA PRO A 101 -12.08 -4.23 -0.19
C PRO A 101 -13.02 -4.61 0.95
N GLU A 102 -13.20 -5.91 1.19
CA GLU A 102 -14.06 -6.38 2.30
C GLU A 102 -13.33 -6.32 3.64
N MET A 103 -12.02 -6.47 3.61
CA MET A 103 -11.18 -6.52 4.81
C MET A 103 -10.48 -5.20 5.10
N ASN A 104 -10.58 -4.24 4.21
CA ASN A 104 -9.97 -2.93 4.33
C ASN A 104 -10.93 -1.87 3.80
N ARG A 105 -10.79 -0.64 4.27
CA ARG A 105 -11.55 0.48 3.73
C ARG A 105 -10.71 1.16 2.66
N LEU A 106 -11.09 0.98 1.40
CA LEU A 106 -10.35 1.49 0.25
C LEU A 106 -11.13 2.50 -0.57
N ASP A 107 -12.26 2.99 -0.07
CA ASP A 107 -13.12 3.95 -0.75
C ASP A 107 -12.57 5.38 -0.65
N GLY A 108 -13.10 6.27 -1.48
CA GLY A 108 -12.72 7.67 -1.43
C GLY A 108 -11.41 8.01 -2.15
N ASN A 109 -10.94 7.15 -3.06
CA ASN A 109 -9.80 7.43 -3.93
C ASN A 109 -10.32 7.62 -5.36
N PRO A 110 -9.87 8.67 -6.10
CA PRO A 110 -10.47 9.02 -7.39
C PRO A 110 -10.50 7.91 -8.43
N ARG A 111 -9.47 7.07 -8.49
CA ARG A 111 -9.44 5.98 -9.46
C ARG A 111 -10.17 4.73 -9.01
N GLY A 112 -10.43 4.59 -7.71
CA GLY A 112 -11.17 3.45 -7.16
C GLY A 112 -10.50 2.78 -5.99
N ALA A 113 -11.12 1.68 -5.52
CA ALA A 113 -10.66 0.97 -4.32
C ALA A 113 -9.34 0.25 -4.58
N TYR A 114 -9.26 -0.57 -5.65
CA TYR A 114 -8.04 -1.28 -5.98
C TYR A 114 -7.97 -1.58 -7.47
N THR A 115 -6.77 -1.90 -7.93
CA THR A 115 -6.56 -2.39 -9.29
C THR A 115 -5.41 -3.39 -9.32
N ILE A 116 -5.41 -4.22 -10.37
CA ILE A 116 -4.31 -5.12 -10.69
C ILE A 116 -3.70 -4.59 -11.99
N SER A 117 -2.40 -4.24 -11.96
CA SER A 117 -1.74 -3.65 -13.11
C SER A 117 -0.38 -4.28 -13.35
N ASP A 118 -0.07 -4.55 -14.62
CA ASP A 118 1.25 -5.05 -15.04
C ASP A 118 2.32 -3.97 -15.00
N GLN A 119 1.94 -2.70 -14.95
CA GLN A 119 2.85 -1.58 -15.08
C GLN A 119 2.60 -0.53 -14.00
N PRO A 120 2.76 -0.89 -12.71
CA PRO A 120 2.44 0.04 -11.63
C PRO A 120 3.33 1.28 -11.61
N LEU A 121 4.57 1.17 -12.08
CA LEU A 121 5.53 2.26 -12.07
C LEU A 121 5.38 3.20 -13.27
N ALA A 122 4.57 2.84 -14.26
CA ALA A 122 4.33 3.70 -15.41
C ALA A 122 3.64 5.01 -15.03
N ASP A 123 2.92 5.03 -13.92
CA ASP A 123 2.23 6.22 -13.42
C ASP A 123 3.10 7.15 -12.61
N ILE A 124 4.27 6.71 -12.16
CA ILE A 124 5.10 7.47 -11.22
C ILE A 124 5.70 8.74 -11.86
N GLY A 125 6.01 8.69 -13.13
CA GLY A 125 6.58 9.83 -13.85
C GLY A 125 5.57 10.79 -14.46
N ARG A 126 4.30 10.66 -14.11
CA ARG A 126 3.22 11.42 -14.75
C ARG A 126 2.51 12.34 -13.75
#